data_a896ddb38c86d1bf761e4cca3b4a7d9c
#
_entry.id   a896ddb38c86d1bf761e4cca3b4a7d9c
#
_cell.length_a   1.000
_cell.length_b   1.000
_cell.length_c   1.000
_cell.angle_alpha   90.00
_cell.angle_beta   90.00
_cell.angle_gamma   90.00
#
_symmetry.space_group_name_H-M   'P 1'
#
loop_
_entity.id
_entity.type
_entity.pdbx_description
1 polymer ?
#
loop_
_entity_poly.entity_id
_entity_poly.type
_entity_poly.pdbx_seq_one_letter_code
_entity_poly.pdbx_strand_id
1 'polypeptide(L)'
;MKTDWNPVLREEFDKPYWRELQTFVADERRSRTVYPPREDVFAALHLTPYAGTKVLILGQDPYHGPRQAHGLCFSVRQGVPPPPSLQNIFRELEDDLGYPPPGHGNLEQWAREGVLLLNATLTVRAGQAASHQGKGWETFTDEVIRAVAAKPERVVFILWGSMARRKRALIDGIHHTVIESPHPSPLSAHNGFFGSRPFSRANAALIEAGRTPVDWRIS
;
A
#
# COMPACT_ATOMS: atom_id res chain seq x y z
N MET A 1 -1.27 1.65 20.03
CA MET A 1 -2.64 2.19 19.91
C MET A 1 -3.51 1.05 19.40
N LYS A 2 -4.68 0.81 20.03
CA LYS A 2 -5.61 -0.20 19.52
C LYS A 2 -6.34 0.38 18.30
N THR A 3 -6.29 -0.30 17.16
CA THR A 3 -7.00 0.05 15.94
C THR A 3 -8.20 -0.87 15.72
N ASP A 4 -9.11 -0.50 14.86
CA ASP A 4 -10.26 -1.34 14.46
C ASP A 4 -9.85 -2.54 13.58
N TRP A 5 -8.60 -2.63 13.19
CA TRP A 5 -8.00 -3.82 12.57
C TRP A 5 -7.78 -4.97 13.57
N ASN A 6 -7.60 -4.67 14.86
CA ASN A 6 -7.28 -5.69 15.85
C ASN A 6 -8.31 -6.83 15.91
N PRO A 7 -9.63 -6.57 16.00
CA PRO A 7 -10.60 -7.66 15.98
C PRO A 7 -10.66 -8.40 14.63
N VAL A 8 -10.38 -7.69 13.51
CA VAL A 8 -10.44 -8.24 12.15
C VAL A 8 -9.30 -9.24 11.90
N LEU A 9 -8.11 -8.93 12.40
CA LEU A 9 -6.88 -9.70 12.17
C LEU A 9 -6.46 -10.55 13.37
N ARG A 10 -7.29 -10.63 14.41
CA ARG A 10 -6.93 -11.24 15.69
C ARG A 10 -6.42 -12.68 15.56
N GLU A 11 -7.09 -13.47 14.73
CA GLU A 11 -6.74 -14.89 14.54
C GLU A 11 -5.35 -15.07 13.92
N GLU A 12 -4.88 -14.09 13.13
CA GLU A 12 -3.56 -14.16 12.49
C GLU A 12 -2.42 -14.14 13.51
N PHE A 13 -2.60 -13.39 14.61
CA PHE A 13 -1.58 -13.24 15.65
C PHE A 13 -1.35 -14.51 16.48
N ASP A 14 -2.27 -15.45 16.44
CA ASP A 14 -2.17 -16.73 17.15
C ASP A 14 -1.58 -17.85 16.27
N LYS A 15 -1.46 -17.62 14.96
CA LYS A 15 -0.96 -18.62 13.99
C LYS A 15 0.57 -18.85 14.12
N PRO A 16 1.07 -20.07 13.85
CA PRO A 16 2.51 -20.37 13.93
C PRO A 16 3.38 -19.46 13.06
N TYR A 17 2.96 -19.21 11.81
CA TYR A 17 3.74 -18.36 10.89
C TYR A 17 3.99 -16.97 11.44
N TRP A 18 3.04 -16.42 12.22
CA TRP A 18 3.19 -15.10 12.82
C TRP A 18 4.32 -15.05 13.83
N ARG A 19 4.43 -16.09 14.69
CA ARG A 19 5.52 -16.18 15.68
C ARG A 19 6.87 -16.35 14.98
N GLU A 20 6.94 -17.18 13.94
CA GLU A 20 8.14 -17.39 13.14
C GLU A 20 8.58 -16.08 12.47
N LEU A 21 7.64 -15.36 11.86
CA LEU A 21 7.88 -14.05 11.24
C LEU A 21 8.40 -13.03 12.25
N GLN A 22 7.78 -12.93 13.44
CA GLN A 22 8.22 -11.99 14.48
C GLN A 22 9.61 -12.32 14.98
N THR A 23 9.92 -13.59 15.16
CA THR A 23 11.27 -14.07 15.53
C THR A 23 12.28 -13.71 14.45
N PHE A 24 11.97 -14.00 13.19
CA PHE A 24 12.82 -13.66 12.06
C PHE A 24 13.14 -12.15 12.02
N VAL A 25 12.12 -11.29 12.08
CA VAL A 25 12.30 -9.83 12.04
C VAL A 25 13.10 -9.34 13.24
N ALA A 26 12.89 -9.91 14.43
CA ALA A 26 13.65 -9.55 15.63
C ALA A 26 15.13 -9.90 15.48
N ASP A 27 15.45 -11.08 14.95
CA ASP A 27 16.81 -11.54 14.72
C ASP A 27 17.52 -10.70 13.65
N GLU A 28 16.82 -10.38 12.56
CA GLU A 28 17.32 -9.46 11.54
C GLU A 28 17.71 -8.09 12.15
N ARG A 29 16.85 -7.53 13.00
CA ARG A 29 17.11 -6.23 13.65
C ARG A 29 18.25 -6.24 14.68
N ARG A 30 18.64 -7.41 15.20
CA ARG A 30 19.79 -7.54 16.10
C ARG A 30 21.12 -7.39 15.38
N SER A 31 21.22 -7.84 14.14
CA SER A 31 22.46 -7.92 13.39
C SER A 31 22.52 -7.04 12.16
N ARG A 32 21.40 -6.43 11.76
CA ARG A 32 21.26 -5.69 10.51
C ARG A 32 20.35 -4.49 10.66
N THR A 33 20.53 -3.51 9.79
CA THR A 33 19.56 -2.43 9.64
C THR A 33 18.37 -2.91 8.83
N VAL A 34 17.18 -2.77 9.37
CA VAL A 34 15.90 -3.17 8.77
C VAL A 34 14.96 -1.98 8.68
N TYR A 35 14.38 -1.77 7.51
CA TYR A 35 13.40 -0.71 7.24
C TYR A 35 11.99 -1.29 7.10
N PRO A 36 10.96 -0.48 7.41
CA PRO A 36 11.01 0.77 8.16
C PRO A 36 11.40 0.55 9.64
N PRO A 37 11.59 1.62 10.43
CA PRO A 37 11.69 1.52 11.89
C PRO A 37 10.51 0.74 12.48
N ARG A 38 10.71 0.14 13.67
CA ARG A 38 9.73 -0.77 14.29
C ARG A 38 8.36 -0.12 14.46
N GLU A 39 8.33 1.12 14.85
CA GLU A 39 7.12 1.92 15.10
C GLU A 39 6.30 2.17 13.82
N ASP A 40 6.93 2.10 12.65
CA ASP A 40 6.28 2.41 11.37
C ASP A 40 5.84 1.18 10.58
N VAL A 41 6.19 -0.05 11.01
CA VAL A 41 5.91 -1.28 10.25
C VAL A 41 4.42 -1.40 9.88
N PHE A 42 3.53 -0.98 10.77
CA PHE A 42 2.07 -1.06 10.60
C PHE A 42 1.42 0.31 10.36
N ALA A 43 2.18 1.31 9.90
CA ALA A 43 1.67 2.67 9.70
C ALA A 43 0.46 2.70 8.75
N ALA A 44 0.44 1.87 7.71
CA ALA A 44 -0.71 1.77 6.80
C ALA A 44 -2.01 1.43 7.53
N LEU A 45 -1.96 0.46 8.47
CA LEU A 45 -3.12 0.03 9.26
C LEU A 45 -3.47 1.04 10.38
N HIS A 46 -2.49 1.80 10.85
CA HIS A 46 -2.71 2.83 11.88
C HIS A 46 -3.35 4.09 11.32
N LEU A 47 -2.93 4.50 10.11
CA LEU A 47 -3.40 5.73 9.48
C LEU A 47 -4.71 5.55 8.71
N THR A 48 -4.97 4.35 8.21
CA THR A 48 -6.19 4.00 7.49
C THR A 48 -7.01 3.00 8.30
N PRO A 49 -8.05 3.43 9.03
CA PRO A 49 -8.93 2.52 9.76
C PRO A 49 -9.61 1.52 8.83
N TYR A 50 -9.86 0.29 9.31
CA TYR A 50 -10.58 -0.72 8.54
C TYR A 50 -11.95 -0.22 8.06
N ALA A 51 -12.73 0.36 8.97
CA ALA A 51 -14.04 0.92 8.63
C ALA A 51 -13.95 2.03 7.57
N GLY A 52 -12.90 2.85 7.63
CA GLY A 52 -12.67 3.98 6.72
C GLY A 52 -12.04 3.64 5.38
N THR A 53 -11.63 2.39 5.16
CA THR A 53 -10.94 2.00 3.93
C THR A 53 -11.85 2.12 2.71
N LYS A 54 -11.47 2.98 1.77
CA LYS A 54 -12.16 3.24 0.49
C LYS A 54 -11.40 2.66 -0.69
N VAL A 55 -10.08 2.76 -0.66
CA VAL A 55 -9.17 2.32 -1.72
C VAL A 55 -8.04 1.51 -1.08
N LEU A 56 -7.58 0.46 -1.75
CA LEU A 56 -6.37 -0.27 -1.40
C LEU A 56 -5.40 -0.18 -2.58
N ILE A 57 -4.20 0.36 -2.34
CA ILE A 57 -3.08 0.34 -3.28
C ILE A 57 -2.04 -0.64 -2.76
N LEU A 58 -1.63 -1.59 -3.59
CA LEU A 58 -0.69 -2.62 -3.18
C LEU A 58 0.70 -2.37 -3.78
N GLY A 59 1.68 -2.15 -2.90
CA GLY A 59 3.10 -2.15 -3.23
C GLY A 59 3.77 -3.51 -2.96
N GLN A 60 5.03 -3.63 -3.27
CA GLN A 60 5.79 -4.88 -3.12
C GLN A 60 6.45 -4.97 -1.75
N ASP A 61 7.54 -4.26 -1.54
CA ASP A 61 8.29 -4.17 -0.30
C ASP A 61 8.70 -2.72 -0.01
N PRO A 62 9.11 -2.39 1.23
CA PRO A 62 9.52 -1.04 1.55
C PRO A 62 10.76 -0.62 0.77
N TYR A 63 10.94 0.68 0.57
CA TYR A 63 12.22 1.21 0.11
C TYR A 63 13.34 0.79 1.06
N HIS A 64 14.46 0.35 0.47
CA HIS A 64 15.60 -0.17 1.24
C HIS A 64 16.73 0.86 1.45
N GLY A 65 16.54 2.09 1.00
CA GLY A 65 17.44 3.20 1.25
C GLY A 65 17.20 3.86 2.62
N PRO A 66 18.21 4.58 3.16
CA PRO A 66 18.10 5.21 4.46
C PRO A 66 17.04 6.31 4.47
N ARG A 67 16.26 6.37 5.54
CA ARG A 67 15.21 7.37 5.80
C ARG A 67 14.06 7.42 4.80
N GLN A 68 13.94 6.49 3.86
CA GLN A 68 12.87 6.47 2.85
C GLN A 68 11.58 5.87 3.42
N ALA A 69 11.59 4.59 3.76
CA ALA A 69 10.41 3.85 4.19
C ALA A 69 9.86 4.31 5.55
N HIS A 70 8.55 4.45 5.63
CA HIS A 70 7.82 4.77 6.86
C HIS A 70 6.47 4.02 6.97
N GLY A 71 6.37 2.84 6.33
CA GLY A 71 5.26 1.92 6.48
C GLY A 71 4.08 2.13 5.53
N LEU A 72 4.19 3.04 4.56
CA LEU A 72 3.21 3.25 3.48
C LEU A 72 3.86 2.92 2.14
N CYS A 73 3.20 2.12 1.30
CA CYS A 73 3.75 1.79 -0.02
C CYS A 73 3.88 3.06 -0.89
N PHE A 74 4.94 3.10 -1.68
CA PHE A 74 5.35 4.21 -2.57
C PHE A 74 5.74 5.51 -1.86
N SER A 75 5.37 5.71 -0.61
CA SER A 75 5.60 6.92 0.17
C SER A 75 7.02 6.99 0.73
N VAL A 76 7.56 8.21 0.80
CA VAL A 76 8.80 8.51 1.51
C VAL A 76 8.57 9.57 2.57
N ARG A 77 9.46 9.64 3.57
CA ARG A 77 9.41 10.68 4.60
C ARG A 77 9.59 12.07 3.98
N GLN A 78 9.03 13.08 4.63
CA GLN A 78 9.29 14.47 4.26
C GLN A 78 10.80 14.75 4.28
N GLY A 79 11.26 15.57 3.30
CA GLY A 79 12.67 15.88 3.13
C GLY A 79 13.48 14.82 2.36
N VAL A 80 12.83 13.70 1.99
CA VAL A 80 13.42 12.71 1.08
C VAL A 80 12.87 12.93 -0.32
N PRO A 81 13.72 13.04 -1.35
CA PRO A 81 13.27 13.18 -2.73
C PRO A 81 12.36 12.02 -3.16
N PRO A 82 11.25 12.29 -3.86
CA PRO A 82 10.39 11.24 -4.37
C PRO A 82 11.15 10.29 -5.29
N PRO A 83 11.11 8.96 -5.03
CA PRO A 83 11.71 7.97 -5.92
C PRO A 83 11.04 7.95 -7.30
N PRO A 84 11.69 7.40 -8.35
CA PRO A 84 11.19 7.47 -9.72
C PRO A 84 9.77 6.94 -9.93
N SER A 85 9.39 5.85 -9.26
CA SER A 85 8.00 5.35 -9.34
C SER A 85 7.00 6.34 -8.77
N LEU A 86 7.33 7.01 -7.66
CA LEU A 86 6.47 8.01 -7.06
C LEU A 86 6.37 9.28 -7.91
N GLN A 87 7.45 9.69 -8.55
CA GLN A 87 7.43 10.80 -9.52
C GLN A 87 6.46 10.48 -10.68
N ASN A 88 6.46 9.25 -11.18
CA ASN A 88 5.53 8.81 -12.22
C ASN A 88 4.08 8.75 -11.72
N ILE A 89 3.86 8.36 -10.45
CA ILE A 89 2.53 8.42 -9.83
C ILE A 89 2.02 9.86 -9.78
N PHE A 90 2.86 10.82 -9.39
CA PHE A 90 2.48 12.24 -9.35
C PHE A 90 2.23 12.81 -10.74
N ARG A 91 3.01 12.41 -11.75
CA ARG A 91 2.75 12.79 -13.14
C ARG A 91 1.39 12.27 -13.62
N GLU A 92 1.07 11.01 -13.35
CA GLU A 92 -0.26 10.46 -13.70
C GLU A 92 -1.38 11.15 -12.93
N LEU A 93 -1.16 11.53 -11.67
CA LEU A 93 -2.12 12.29 -10.88
C LEU A 93 -2.42 13.66 -11.50
N GLU A 94 -1.39 14.35 -11.97
CA GLU A 94 -1.53 15.64 -12.66
C GLU A 94 -2.26 15.47 -14.00
N ASP A 95 -1.88 14.48 -14.79
CA ASP A 95 -2.53 14.19 -16.08
C ASP A 95 -3.99 13.74 -15.92
N ASP A 96 -4.33 13.02 -14.85
CA ASP A 96 -5.68 12.50 -14.58
C ASP A 96 -6.62 13.52 -13.94
N LEU A 97 -6.17 14.27 -12.93
CA LEU A 97 -6.99 15.16 -12.10
C LEU A 97 -6.56 16.63 -12.12
N GLY A 98 -5.45 16.97 -12.79
CA GLY A 98 -4.93 18.34 -12.85
C GLY A 98 -4.26 18.82 -11.54
N TYR A 99 -3.93 17.94 -10.62
CA TYR A 99 -3.25 18.29 -9.38
C TYR A 99 -1.74 18.33 -9.58
N PRO A 100 -1.09 19.47 -9.34
CA PRO A 100 0.35 19.56 -9.55
C PRO A 100 1.11 18.65 -8.59
N PRO A 101 2.31 18.16 -8.98
CA PRO A 101 3.16 17.37 -8.10
C PRO A 101 3.43 18.12 -6.79
N PRO A 102 3.30 17.46 -5.62
CA PRO A 102 3.60 18.08 -4.34
C PRO A 102 5.11 18.31 -4.18
N GLY A 103 5.49 19.24 -3.30
CA GLY A 103 6.88 19.52 -2.98
C GLY A 103 7.59 18.39 -2.17
N HIS A 104 6.90 17.29 -1.87
CA HIS A 104 7.41 16.17 -1.08
C HIS A 104 6.80 14.84 -1.51
N GLY A 105 7.35 13.72 -1.04
CA GLY A 105 6.89 12.36 -1.35
C GLY A 105 6.11 11.67 -0.24
N ASN A 106 5.58 12.40 0.75
CA ASN A 106 4.82 11.82 1.85
C ASN A 106 3.33 11.67 1.48
N LEU A 107 2.81 10.45 1.52
CA LEU A 107 1.43 10.10 1.15
C LEU A 107 0.50 9.88 2.36
N GLU A 108 0.88 10.30 3.57
CA GLU A 108 0.03 10.14 4.75
C GLU A 108 -1.35 10.78 4.59
N GLN A 109 -1.45 11.87 3.82
CA GLN A 109 -2.73 12.52 3.55
C GLN A 109 -3.68 11.56 2.83
N TRP A 110 -3.22 10.80 1.85
CA TRP A 110 -4.03 9.76 1.20
C TRP A 110 -4.46 8.67 2.18
N ALA A 111 -3.55 8.24 3.06
CA ALA A 111 -3.90 7.24 4.08
C ALA A 111 -5.03 7.73 5.00
N ARG A 112 -4.99 8.98 5.42
CA ARG A 112 -6.04 9.61 6.24
C ARG A 112 -7.36 9.79 5.49
N GLU A 113 -7.33 9.90 4.17
CA GLU A 113 -8.51 9.95 3.29
C GLU A 113 -9.16 8.58 3.04
N GLY A 114 -8.59 7.50 3.56
CA GLY A 114 -9.10 6.15 3.43
C GLY A 114 -8.42 5.31 2.34
N VAL A 115 -7.22 5.71 1.91
CA VAL A 115 -6.39 4.94 0.99
C VAL A 115 -5.42 4.06 1.78
N LEU A 116 -5.68 2.76 1.83
CA LEU A 116 -4.78 1.79 2.45
C LEU A 116 -3.57 1.55 1.54
N LEU A 117 -2.45 2.17 1.90
CA LEU A 117 -1.18 2.07 1.18
C LEU A 117 -0.36 0.88 1.71
N LEU A 118 -0.70 -0.32 1.27
CA LEU A 118 -0.17 -1.58 1.80
C LEU A 118 0.97 -2.11 0.93
N ASN A 119 2.10 -2.50 1.55
CA ASN A 119 3.09 -3.35 0.91
C ASN A 119 2.76 -4.83 1.15
N ALA A 120 3.07 -5.70 0.20
CA ALA A 120 2.94 -7.16 0.38
C ALA A 120 3.91 -7.69 1.45
N THR A 121 5.12 -7.13 1.51
CA THR A 121 6.15 -7.40 2.53
C THR A 121 6.38 -6.13 3.34
N LEU A 122 6.27 -6.19 4.68
CA LEU A 122 6.26 -4.98 5.50
C LEU A 122 7.64 -4.57 6.05
N THR A 123 8.66 -5.39 5.86
CA THR A 123 10.04 -5.08 6.26
C THR A 123 11.03 -5.45 5.17
N VAL A 124 12.19 -4.82 5.18
CA VAL A 124 13.27 -5.08 4.22
C VAL A 124 14.62 -4.79 4.89
N ARG A 125 15.66 -5.54 4.51
CA ARG A 125 17.03 -5.27 4.93
C ARG A 125 17.60 -4.07 4.16
N ALA A 126 18.31 -3.19 4.84
CA ALA A 126 18.95 -2.04 4.22
C ALA A 126 19.80 -2.44 3.01
N GLY A 127 19.60 -1.77 1.88
CA GLY A 127 20.34 -2.00 0.63
C GLY A 127 19.97 -3.29 -0.11
N GLN A 128 19.03 -4.10 0.38
CA GLN A 128 18.73 -5.41 -0.20
C GLN A 128 17.23 -5.57 -0.47
N ALA A 129 16.80 -5.14 -1.66
CA ALA A 129 15.40 -5.33 -2.10
C ALA A 129 14.99 -6.81 -2.00
N ALA A 130 13.72 -7.05 -1.69
CA ALA A 130 13.12 -8.38 -1.59
C ALA A 130 13.73 -9.32 -0.52
N SER A 131 14.61 -8.82 0.34
CA SER A 131 15.34 -9.64 1.32
C SER A 131 14.45 -10.34 2.37
N HIS A 132 13.25 -9.83 2.61
CA HIS A 132 12.28 -10.40 3.55
C HIS A 132 11.08 -11.09 2.86
N GLN A 133 11.13 -11.25 1.54
CA GLN A 133 10.10 -12.01 0.83
C GLN A 133 10.08 -13.48 1.25
N GLY A 134 8.89 -14.10 1.28
CA GLY A 134 8.73 -15.49 1.66
C GLY A 134 8.99 -15.81 3.14
N LYS A 135 9.02 -14.79 4.00
CA LYS A 135 9.25 -14.93 5.45
C LYS A 135 7.97 -14.87 6.29
N GLY A 136 6.80 -14.75 5.64
CA GLY A 136 5.50 -14.76 6.30
C GLY A 136 4.72 -13.46 6.18
N TRP A 137 5.35 -12.35 5.75
CA TRP A 137 4.62 -11.09 5.54
C TRP A 137 3.49 -11.23 4.52
N GLU A 138 3.74 -11.93 3.41
CA GLU A 138 2.75 -12.10 2.36
C GLU A 138 1.51 -12.88 2.85
N THR A 139 1.70 -13.85 3.74
CA THR A 139 0.59 -14.55 4.39
C THR A 139 -0.28 -13.57 5.18
N PHE A 140 0.33 -12.72 5.98
CA PHE A 140 -0.38 -11.72 6.79
C PHE A 140 -1.08 -10.67 5.91
N THR A 141 -0.38 -10.11 4.93
CA THR A 141 -0.95 -9.07 4.06
C THR A 141 -2.01 -9.61 3.11
N ASP A 142 -1.94 -10.88 2.72
CA ASP A 142 -3.01 -11.56 1.99
C ASP A 142 -4.31 -11.62 2.83
N GLU A 143 -4.21 -11.84 4.14
CA GLU A 143 -5.37 -11.78 5.03
C GLU A 143 -5.90 -10.35 5.19
N VAL A 144 -5.03 -9.35 5.21
CA VAL A 144 -5.47 -7.93 5.16
C VAL A 144 -6.28 -7.66 3.88
N ILE A 145 -5.80 -8.12 2.72
CA ILE A 145 -6.51 -7.97 1.44
C ILE A 145 -7.86 -8.70 1.49
N ARG A 146 -7.91 -9.94 1.98
CA ARG A 146 -9.17 -10.69 2.13
C ARG A 146 -10.15 -10.00 3.06
N ALA A 147 -9.68 -9.48 4.19
CA ALA A 147 -10.52 -8.74 5.12
C ALA A 147 -11.15 -7.50 4.46
N VAL A 148 -10.38 -6.76 3.66
CA VAL A 148 -10.89 -5.62 2.89
C VAL A 148 -11.86 -6.09 1.81
N ALA A 149 -11.59 -7.20 1.12
CA ALA A 149 -12.46 -7.79 0.10
C ALA A 149 -13.75 -8.40 0.68
N ALA A 150 -13.79 -8.68 1.97
CA ALA A 150 -14.99 -9.15 2.66
C ALA A 150 -15.92 -8.02 3.11
N LYS A 151 -15.55 -6.75 2.94
CA LYS A 151 -16.40 -5.61 3.32
C LYS A 151 -17.66 -5.57 2.45
N PRO A 152 -18.83 -5.26 3.04
CA PRO A 152 -20.06 -5.11 2.26
C PRO A 152 -20.07 -3.84 1.39
N GLU A 153 -19.33 -2.80 1.81
CA GLU A 153 -19.22 -1.57 1.02
C GLU A 153 -18.20 -1.74 -0.09
N ARG A 154 -18.45 -1.10 -1.24
CA ARG A 154 -17.49 -1.09 -2.36
C ARG A 154 -16.14 -0.53 -1.91
N VAL A 155 -15.07 -1.26 -2.18
CA VAL A 155 -13.69 -0.80 -2.10
C VAL A 155 -13.08 -0.86 -3.49
N VAL A 156 -12.21 0.08 -3.80
CA VAL A 156 -11.44 0.09 -5.04
C VAL A 156 -10.05 -0.46 -4.78
N PHE A 157 -9.68 -1.51 -5.50
CA PHE A 157 -8.34 -2.10 -5.43
C PHE A 157 -7.54 -1.62 -6.64
N ILE A 158 -6.42 -0.96 -6.39
CA ILE A 158 -5.50 -0.50 -7.43
C ILE A 158 -4.27 -1.40 -7.43
N LEU A 159 -4.10 -2.16 -8.48
CA LEU A 159 -3.08 -3.19 -8.60
C LEU A 159 -2.12 -2.85 -9.76
N TRP A 160 -0.98 -2.27 -9.39
CA TRP A 160 0.06 -1.87 -10.34
C TRP A 160 1.16 -2.92 -10.49
N GLY A 161 1.32 -3.43 -11.71
CA GLY A 161 2.33 -4.42 -12.06
C GLY A 161 1.92 -5.87 -11.78
N SER A 162 2.70 -6.81 -12.30
CA SER A 162 2.36 -8.23 -12.28
C SER A 162 2.26 -8.83 -10.88
N MET A 163 3.09 -8.37 -9.95
CA MET A 163 3.08 -8.88 -8.57
C MET A 163 1.77 -8.51 -7.87
N ALA A 164 1.36 -7.23 -7.93
CA ALA A 164 0.11 -6.79 -7.33
C ALA A 164 -1.10 -7.45 -8.01
N ARG A 165 -1.10 -7.54 -9.34
CA ARG A 165 -2.18 -8.14 -10.14
C ARG A 165 -2.43 -9.61 -9.81
N ARG A 166 -1.41 -10.40 -9.39
CA ARG A 166 -1.61 -11.78 -8.91
C ARG A 166 -2.53 -11.85 -7.69
N LYS A 167 -2.59 -10.78 -6.88
CA LYS A 167 -3.43 -10.71 -5.69
C LYS A 167 -4.91 -10.48 -6.01
N ARG A 168 -5.26 -10.22 -7.28
CA ARG A 168 -6.65 -10.17 -7.72
C ARG A 168 -7.46 -11.42 -7.32
N ALA A 169 -6.82 -12.58 -7.30
CA ALA A 169 -7.47 -13.83 -6.88
C ALA A 169 -7.94 -13.85 -5.42
N LEU A 170 -7.47 -12.91 -4.60
CA LEU A 170 -7.90 -12.75 -3.20
C LEU A 170 -9.12 -11.82 -3.05
N ILE A 171 -9.51 -11.15 -4.13
CA ILE A 171 -10.57 -10.15 -4.12
C ILE A 171 -11.84 -10.83 -4.61
N ASP A 172 -12.57 -11.39 -3.66
CA ASP A 172 -13.90 -11.94 -3.90
C ASP A 172 -14.94 -10.83 -3.80
N GLY A 173 -15.92 -10.86 -4.67
CA GLY A 173 -17.04 -9.92 -4.62
C GLY A 173 -17.13 -9.05 -5.88
N ILE A 174 -18.24 -9.22 -6.57
CA ILE A 174 -18.59 -8.48 -7.81
C ILE A 174 -18.87 -6.99 -7.56
N HIS A 175 -19.05 -6.60 -6.29
CA HIS A 175 -19.37 -5.23 -5.91
C HIS A 175 -18.11 -4.34 -5.74
N HIS A 176 -16.93 -4.93 -5.60
CA HIS A 176 -15.68 -4.19 -5.59
C HIS A 176 -15.22 -3.81 -7.01
N THR A 177 -14.39 -2.78 -7.09
CA THR A 177 -13.78 -2.35 -8.34
C THR A 177 -12.28 -2.64 -8.31
N VAL A 178 -11.77 -3.29 -9.35
CA VAL A 178 -10.33 -3.56 -9.49
C VAL A 178 -9.81 -2.77 -10.68
N ILE A 179 -8.80 -1.93 -10.43
CA ILE A 179 -8.11 -1.13 -11.45
C ILE A 179 -6.71 -1.68 -11.60
N GLU A 180 -6.40 -2.20 -12.78
CA GLU A 180 -5.10 -2.81 -13.08
C GLU A 180 -4.36 -2.00 -14.12
N SER A 181 -3.06 -1.89 -13.97
CA SER A 181 -2.16 -1.35 -15.02
C SER A 181 -0.74 -1.90 -14.83
N PRO A 182 0.18 -1.66 -15.76
CA PRO A 182 1.60 -1.83 -15.53
C PRO A 182 2.08 -1.02 -14.31
N HIS A 183 3.25 -1.38 -13.79
CA HIS A 183 3.84 -0.72 -12.62
C HIS A 183 4.32 0.70 -12.97
N PRO A 184 4.24 1.68 -12.05
CA PRO A 184 4.69 3.05 -12.28
C PRO A 184 6.21 3.23 -12.40
N SER A 185 7.00 2.16 -12.27
CA SER A 185 8.44 2.26 -12.43
C SER A 185 8.83 2.75 -13.84
N PRO A 186 9.96 3.47 -13.99
CA PRO A 186 10.44 3.91 -15.31
C PRO A 186 10.56 2.80 -16.33
N LEU A 187 10.78 1.55 -15.89
CA LEU A 187 10.89 0.38 -16.77
C LEU A 187 9.57 -0.04 -17.44
N SER A 188 8.43 0.37 -16.88
CA SER A 188 7.11 -0.11 -17.33
C SER A 188 6.03 0.97 -17.45
N ALA A 189 6.27 2.16 -16.93
CA ALA A 189 5.24 3.21 -16.88
C ALA A 189 4.69 3.59 -18.28
N HIS A 190 5.55 3.61 -19.30
CA HIS A 190 5.15 3.89 -20.68
C HIS A 190 4.37 2.74 -21.36
N ASN A 191 4.29 1.56 -20.72
CA ASN A 191 3.60 0.40 -21.27
C ASN A 191 2.11 0.35 -20.84
N GLY A 192 1.55 1.48 -20.37
CA GLY A 192 0.13 1.60 -20.04
C GLY A 192 -0.17 1.98 -18.57
N PHE A 193 0.82 2.38 -17.76
CA PHE A 193 0.56 3.06 -16.50
C PHE A 193 0.11 4.50 -16.77
N PHE A 194 0.88 5.25 -17.56
CA PHE A 194 0.48 6.59 -17.99
C PHE A 194 -0.78 6.52 -18.85
N GLY A 195 -1.76 7.34 -18.51
CA GLY A 195 -3.07 7.36 -19.15
C GLY A 195 -4.05 6.30 -18.61
N SER A 196 -3.67 5.52 -17.60
CA SER A 196 -4.58 4.53 -16.96
C SER A 196 -5.67 5.18 -16.10
N ARG A 197 -5.48 6.44 -15.70
CA ARG A 197 -6.42 7.26 -14.94
C ARG A 197 -6.96 6.57 -13.68
N PRO A 198 -6.09 6.06 -12.80
CA PRO A 198 -6.53 5.28 -11.65
C PRO A 198 -7.29 6.11 -10.62
N PHE A 199 -6.97 7.40 -10.47
CA PHE A 199 -7.52 8.28 -9.44
C PHE A 199 -8.96 8.70 -9.77
N SER A 200 -9.20 9.20 -10.97
CA SER A 200 -10.55 9.57 -11.41
C SER A 200 -11.46 8.35 -11.50
N ARG A 201 -10.95 7.21 -11.98
CA ARG A 201 -11.70 5.94 -12.05
C ARG A 201 -12.05 5.41 -10.66
N ALA A 202 -11.14 5.52 -9.69
CA ALA A 202 -11.42 5.14 -8.30
C ALA A 202 -12.54 6.00 -7.72
N ASN A 203 -12.47 7.31 -7.90
CA ASN A 203 -13.50 8.22 -7.43
C ASN A 203 -14.85 7.99 -8.11
N ALA A 204 -14.88 7.74 -9.42
CA ALA A 204 -16.10 7.41 -10.13
C ALA A 204 -16.78 6.14 -9.56
N ALA A 205 -15.98 5.09 -9.29
CA ALA A 205 -16.49 3.85 -8.70
C ALA A 205 -17.02 4.04 -7.27
N LEU A 206 -16.38 4.89 -6.46
CA LEU A 206 -16.84 5.21 -5.11
C LEU A 206 -18.16 5.98 -5.15
N ILE A 207 -18.26 7.01 -6.00
CA ILE A 207 -19.47 7.83 -6.17
C ILE A 207 -20.63 6.97 -6.67
N GLU A 208 -20.42 6.09 -7.65
CA GLU A 208 -21.43 5.14 -8.14
C GLU A 208 -22.00 4.28 -7.00
N ALA A 209 -21.17 3.91 -6.03
CA ALA A 209 -21.58 3.14 -4.86
C ALA A 209 -22.13 3.99 -3.70
N GLY A 210 -22.36 5.28 -3.92
CA GLY A 210 -22.84 6.20 -2.88
C GLY A 210 -21.81 6.52 -1.80
N ARG A 211 -20.52 6.27 -2.05
CA ARG A 211 -19.44 6.57 -1.12
C ARG A 211 -18.79 7.92 -1.45
N THR A 212 -18.23 8.57 -0.43
CA THR A 212 -17.47 9.81 -0.63
C THR A 212 -16.19 9.53 -1.42
N PRO A 213 -15.85 10.34 -2.43
CA PRO A 213 -14.60 10.21 -3.16
C PRO A 213 -13.39 10.45 -2.24
N VAL A 214 -12.21 10.09 -2.72
CA VAL A 214 -10.93 10.43 -2.10
C VAL A 214 -10.49 11.81 -2.58
N ASP A 215 -10.03 12.65 -1.67
CA ASP A 215 -9.27 13.85 -2.03
C ASP A 215 -7.81 13.44 -2.28
N TRP A 216 -7.43 13.37 -3.55
CA TRP A 216 -6.10 12.97 -3.97
C TRP A 216 -5.06 14.10 -3.93
N ARG A 217 -5.45 15.32 -3.56
CA ARG A 217 -4.50 16.42 -3.40
C ARG A 217 -3.54 16.14 -2.25
N ILE A 218 -2.31 16.58 -2.40
CA ILE A 218 -1.27 16.52 -1.37
C ILE A 218 -0.73 17.93 -1.21
N SER A 219 -0.79 18.47 0.01
CA SER A 219 -0.36 19.82 0.37
C SER A 219 0.88 19.78 1.27
#